data_621ba85b8e5c6e818c36e61f777a6b55
#
_entry.id   621ba85b8e5c6e818c36e61f777a6b55
#
_cell.length_a   1.000
_cell.length_b   1.000
_cell.length_c   1.000
_cell.angle_alpha   90.00
_cell.angle_beta   90.00
_cell.angle_gamma   90.00
#
_symmetry.space_group_name_H-M   'P 1'
#
loop_
_entity.id
_entity.type
_entity.pdbx_description
1 polymer ?
#
loop_
_entity_poly.entity_id
_entity_poly.type
_entity_poly.pdbx_seq_one_letter_code
_entity_poly.pdbx_strand_id
1 'polypeptide(L)'
;MEKTHLVLGLLHNIIGRSKPSTKGNHAFHCPFCKHHKPKLEIDPNTGFYNCWTCQPATKGRNLVNLLKKVHATSEQIAEMRSYFPDGKGEQSEKSYEVVELPKEFKTFDKTILGLGARQAFAYLTQRGITRDDIIKYNIGYCESGKYRNSIIIPSYDARGRLNYFISRSFEKDPGRKYNAPSCNKNQLIGLEYFINWKVPVILCEGIFDAIALKRNAVPLFGKTIPEALMMKLVQSDVKTVYISLDRDALKEALRYARQLLDLGKDVYLIELEGKDPSDIGFENMTTLLHKAKQLSYKDIMSKLMNM
;
A
#
# COMPACT_ATOMS: atom_id res chain seq x y z
N MET A 1 9.02 24.71 -18.08
CA MET A 1 8.34 25.89 -17.43
C MET A 1 7.16 26.39 -18.27
N GLU A 2 7.26 26.44 -19.59
CA GLU A 2 6.21 26.95 -20.48
C GLU A 2 4.90 26.12 -20.43
N LYS A 3 4.98 24.78 -20.54
CA LYS A 3 3.82 23.88 -20.49
C LYS A 3 3.02 24.01 -19.18
N THR A 4 3.71 24.07 -18.04
CA THR A 4 3.09 24.20 -16.72
C THR A 4 2.24 25.47 -16.61
N HIS A 5 2.74 26.58 -17.14
CA HIS A 5 2.03 27.86 -17.16
C HIS A 5 0.77 27.79 -18.03
N LEU A 6 0.84 27.16 -19.20
CA LEU A 6 -0.29 27.00 -20.13
C LEU A 6 -1.38 26.12 -19.51
N VAL A 7 -0.99 24.97 -18.93
CA VAL A 7 -1.93 24.07 -18.22
C VAL A 7 -2.62 24.80 -17.07
N LEU A 8 -1.88 25.55 -16.25
CA LEU A 8 -2.45 26.32 -15.13
C LEU A 8 -3.36 27.44 -15.63
N GLY A 9 -2.99 28.14 -16.69
CA GLY A 9 -3.84 29.17 -17.31
C GLY A 9 -5.19 28.59 -17.73
N LEU A 10 -5.17 27.46 -18.43
CA LEU A 10 -6.39 26.78 -18.84
C LEU A 10 -7.23 26.31 -17.64
N LEU A 11 -6.61 25.73 -16.62
CA LEU A 11 -7.30 25.31 -15.39
C LEU A 11 -7.90 26.50 -14.63
N HIS A 12 -7.20 27.65 -14.58
CA HIS A 12 -7.72 28.86 -13.94
C HIS A 12 -8.96 29.40 -14.64
N ASN A 13 -9.03 29.29 -15.95
CA ASN A 13 -10.20 29.72 -16.71
C ASN A 13 -11.41 28.80 -16.49
N ILE A 14 -11.19 27.51 -16.17
CA ILE A 14 -12.28 26.52 -16.06
C ILE A 14 -12.69 26.32 -14.60
N ILE A 15 -11.74 26.18 -13.68
CA ILE A 15 -12.00 25.80 -12.29
C ILE A 15 -11.85 26.99 -11.33
N GLY A 16 -11.18 28.06 -11.77
CA GLY A 16 -10.88 29.22 -10.94
C GLY A 16 -9.47 29.23 -10.42
N ARG A 17 -9.12 30.26 -9.64
CA ARG A 17 -7.75 30.48 -9.16
C ARG A 17 -7.28 29.41 -8.20
N SER A 18 -6.00 29.06 -8.28
CA SER A 18 -5.32 28.14 -7.38
C SER A 18 -4.34 28.85 -6.43
N LYS A 19 -3.92 28.12 -5.39
CA LYS A 19 -2.78 28.49 -4.55
C LYS A 19 -1.68 27.43 -4.73
N PRO A 20 -0.39 27.85 -4.80
CA PRO A 20 0.71 26.87 -4.77
C PRO A 20 0.60 25.98 -3.53
N SER A 21 0.87 24.71 -3.70
CA SER A 21 0.90 23.67 -2.67
C SER A 21 2.29 23.03 -2.62
N THR A 22 2.47 21.98 -1.84
CA THR A 22 3.75 21.29 -1.71
C THR A 22 4.13 20.57 -3.01
N LYS A 23 5.43 20.44 -3.28
CA LYS A 23 5.99 19.67 -4.42
C LYS A 23 5.58 20.17 -5.82
N GLY A 24 5.32 21.47 -5.99
CA GLY A 24 4.94 22.02 -7.29
C GLY A 24 3.47 21.79 -7.69
N ASN A 25 2.66 21.26 -6.80
CA ASN A 25 1.22 21.12 -6.99
C ASN A 25 0.49 22.46 -6.79
N HIS A 26 -0.73 22.53 -7.30
CA HIS A 26 -1.63 23.66 -7.13
C HIS A 26 -2.96 23.23 -6.52
N ALA A 27 -3.40 23.93 -5.47
CA ALA A 27 -4.65 23.64 -4.76
C ALA A 27 -5.78 24.57 -5.25
N PHE A 28 -6.85 23.98 -5.75
CA PHE A 28 -8.06 24.60 -6.26
C PHE A 28 -9.24 24.36 -5.30
N HIS A 29 -10.25 25.23 -5.37
CA HIS A 29 -11.56 24.90 -4.82
C HIS A 29 -12.20 23.79 -5.67
N CYS A 30 -12.63 22.72 -5.00
CA CYS A 30 -13.22 21.60 -5.72
C CYS A 30 -14.63 21.94 -6.22
N PRO A 31 -14.92 21.85 -7.53
CA PRO A 31 -16.22 22.18 -8.08
C PRO A 31 -17.34 21.21 -7.67
N PHE A 32 -16.96 20.02 -7.19
CA PHE A 32 -17.92 18.96 -6.82
C PHE A 32 -18.37 19.05 -5.36
N CYS A 33 -17.42 19.11 -4.41
CA CYS A 33 -17.79 19.19 -2.98
C CYS A 33 -17.96 20.63 -2.46
N LYS A 34 -17.56 21.63 -3.24
CA LYS A 34 -17.66 23.08 -2.88
C LYS A 34 -17.12 23.42 -1.49
N HIS A 35 -16.09 22.67 -1.04
CA HIS A 35 -15.50 22.86 0.28
C HIS A 35 -14.93 24.29 0.39
N HIS A 36 -15.11 24.95 1.55
CA HIS A 36 -14.67 26.33 1.82
C HIS A 36 -13.16 26.54 1.70
N LYS A 37 -12.34 25.48 1.80
CA LYS A 37 -10.88 25.51 1.56
C LYS A 37 -10.54 24.84 0.24
N PRO A 38 -9.46 25.26 -0.45
CA PRO A 38 -9.00 24.60 -1.67
C PRO A 38 -8.51 23.18 -1.34
N LYS A 39 -9.27 22.16 -1.72
CA LYS A 39 -9.02 20.74 -1.43
C LYS A 39 -8.71 19.88 -2.66
N LEU A 40 -8.87 20.44 -3.86
CA LEU A 40 -8.52 19.78 -5.10
C LEU A 40 -7.08 20.13 -5.46
N GLU A 41 -6.15 19.22 -5.19
CA GLU A 41 -4.76 19.36 -5.63
C GLU A 41 -4.59 18.82 -7.04
N ILE A 42 -3.88 19.59 -7.87
CA ILE A 42 -3.54 19.24 -9.25
C ILE A 42 -2.03 19.43 -9.44
N ASP A 43 -1.39 18.42 -10.00
CA ASP A 43 -0.04 18.50 -10.53
C ASP A 43 -0.12 18.86 -12.02
N PRO A 44 0.28 20.07 -12.42
CA PRO A 44 0.16 20.51 -13.80
C PRO A 44 1.16 19.84 -14.77
N ASN A 45 2.17 19.15 -14.25
CA ASN A 45 3.17 18.45 -15.05
C ASN A 45 2.73 17.02 -15.38
N THR A 46 2.21 16.32 -14.37
CA THR A 46 1.83 14.90 -14.50
C THR A 46 0.36 14.71 -14.83
N GLY A 47 -0.47 15.75 -14.71
CA GLY A 47 -1.92 15.65 -14.89
C GLY A 47 -2.64 14.89 -13.77
N PHE A 48 -1.93 14.57 -12.67
CA PHE A 48 -2.54 13.98 -11.48
C PHE A 48 -3.40 15.00 -10.75
N TYR A 49 -4.58 14.58 -10.32
CA TYR A 49 -5.46 15.38 -9.48
C TYR A 49 -6.11 14.56 -8.39
N ASN A 50 -6.34 15.19 -7.25
CA ASN A 50 -6.96 14.56 -6.09
C ASN A 50 -7.68 15.59 -5.22
N CYS A 51 -8.97 15.38 -4.96
CA CYS A 51 -9.68 16.14 -3.93
C CYS A 51 -9.67 15.39 -2.61
N TRP A 52 -9.06 15.97 -1.60
CA TRP A 52 -8.93 15.37 -0.25
C TRP A 52 -10.26 15.23 0.51
N THR A 53 -11.33 15.84 0.01
CA THR A 53 -12.66 15.77 0.63
C THR A 53 -13.57 14.75 -0.05
N CYS A 54 -13.60 14.70 -1.38
CA CYS A 54 -14.52 13.84 -2.13
C CYS A 54 -13.86 12.60 -2.75
N GLN A 55 -12.81 12.07 -2.12
CA GLN A 55 -12.23 10.80 -2.53
C GLN A 55 -13.24 9.64 -2.40
N PRO A 56 -13.20 8.66 -3.32
CA PRO A 56 -12.34 8.54 -4.51
C PRO A 56 -12.91 9.21 -5.76
N ALA A 57 -14.11 9.82 -5.70
CA ALA A 57 -14.85 10.30 -6.86
C ALA A 57 -14.09 11.36 -7.69
N THR A 58 -13.22 12.15 -7.05
CA THR A 58 -12.45 13.21 -7.70
C THR A 58 -10.95 12.95 -7.51
N LYS A 59 -10.48 11.84 -8.09
CA LYS A 59 -9.07 11.46 -8.17
C LYS A 59 -8.77 10.88 -9.54
N GLY A 60 -7.63 11.21 -10.11
CA GLY A 60 -7.21 10.65 -11.40
C GLY A 60 -5.86 11.16 -11.87
N ARG A 61 -5.42 10.64 -13.02
CA ARG A 61 -4.15 10.99 -13.67
C ARG A 61 -4.35 11.55 -15.08
N ASN A 62 -5.55 11.95 -15.41
CA ASN A 62 -5.89 12.48 -16.73
C ASN A 62 -6.76 13.71 -16.58
N LEU A 63 -6.17 14.89 -16.77
CA LEU A 63 -6.87 16.18 -16.68
C LEU A 63 -8.01 16.30 -17.69
N VAL A 64 -7.93 15.66 -18.86
CA VAL A 64 -9.04 15.61 -19.81
C VAL A 64 -10.30 15.01 -19.16
N ASN A 65 -10.15 13.97 -18.35
CA ASN A 65 -11.26 13.37 -17.62
C ASN A 65 -11.81 14.30 -16.53
N LEU A 66 -10.95 15.09 -15.88
CA LEU A 66 -11.39 16.11 -14.94
C LEU A 66 -12.19 17.19 -15.67
N LEU A 67 -11.68 17.69 -16.80
CA LEU A 67 -12.32 18.73 -17.61
C LEU A 67 -13.71 18.28 -18.13
N LYS A 68 -13.84 17.05 -18.59
CA LYS A 68 -15.15 16.47 -18.96
C LYS A 68 -16.15 16.47 -17.80
N LYS A 69 -15.69 16.17 -16.58
CA LYS A 69 -16.54 16.15 -15.37
C LYS A 69 -17.00 17.54 -14.95
N VAL A 70 -16.24 18.59 -15.26
CA VAL A 70 -16.60 19.99 -14.98
C VAL A 70 -17.26 20.67 -16.17
N HIS A 71 -17.66 19.90 -17.19
CA HIS A 71 -18.35 20.38 -18.38
C HIS A 71 -17.57 21.46 -19.15
N ALA A 72 -16.24 21.33 -19.26
CA ALA A 72 -15.42 22.21 -20.10
C ALA A 72 -15.79 22.09 -21.57
N THR A 73 -15.55 23.15 -22.35
CA THR A 73 -15.87 23.19 -23.80
C THR A 73 -15.00 22.20 -24.58
N SER A 74 -15.46 21.89 -25.81
CA SER A 74 -14.71 20.99 -26.71
C SER A 74 -13.31 21.54 -27.05
N GLU A 75 -13.20 22.86 -27.21
CA GLU A 75 -11.93 23.55 -27.47
C GLU A 75 -10.98 23.44 -26.27
N GLN A 76 -11.48 23.67 -25.05
CA GLN A 76 -10.69 23.53 -23.82
C GLN A 76 -10.21 22.09 -23.60
N ILE A 77 -11.06 21.10 -23.93
CA ILE A 77 -10.70 19.68 -23.88
C ILE A 77 -9.64 19.34 -24.94
N ALA A 78 -9.78 19.89 -26.16
CA ALA A 78 -8.79 19.69 -27.23
C ALA A 78 -7.45 20.34 -26.86
N GLU A 79 -7.48 21.55 -26.31
CA GLU A 79 -6.29 22.24 -25.83
C GLU A 79 -5.59 21.43 -24.71
N MET A 80 -6.32 20.93 -23.72
CA MET A 80 -5.73 20.08 -22.68
C MET A 80 -5.10 18.80 -23.25
N ARG A 81 -5.71 18.20 -24.29
CA ARG A 81 -5.15 17.03 -24.98
C ARG A 81 -3.82 17.34 -25.67
N SER A 82 -3.63 18.56 -26.22
CA SER A 82 -2.36 18.93 -26.84
C SER A 82 -1.21 18.97 -25.84
N TYR A 83 -1.51 19.28 -24.57
CA TYR A 83 -0.52 19.23 -23.48
C TYR A 83 -0.24 17.81 -22.94
N PHE A 84 -1.21 16.90 -23.12
CA PHE A 84 -1.15 15.51 -22.67
C PHE A 84 -1.63 14.56 -23.77
N PRO A 85 -0.86 14.36 -24.86
CA PRO A 85 -1.30 13.60 -26.05
C PRO A 85 -1.72 12.18 -25.71
N ASP A 86 -1.05 11.52 -24.77
CA ASP A 86 -1.40 10.17 -24.31
C ASP A 86 -2.46 10.16 -23.21
N GLY A 87 -3.09 11.30 -22.93
CA GLY A 87 -4.04 11.46 -21.84
C GLY A 87 -3.46 11.36 -20.44
N LYS A 88 -2.16 11.15 -20.35
CA LYS A 88 -1.36 11.15 -19.11
C LYS A 88 -0.29 12.24 -19.28
N GLY A 89 -0.03 13.01 -18.23
CA GLY A 89 1.16 13.84 -18.18
C GLY A 89 2.41 12.97 -18.26
N GLU A 90 3.54 13.55 -18.66
CA GLU A 90 4.82 12.88 -18.53
C GLU A 90 4.89 12.27 -17.12
N GLN A 91 4.92 10.97 -17.07
CA GLN A 91 5.38 10.31 -15.86
C GLN A 91 6.83 10.77 -15.73
N SER A 92 7.12 11.71 -14.83
CA SER A 92 8.47 11.71 -14.31
C SER A 92 8.70 10.28 -13.89
N GLU A 93 9.53 9.54 -14.60
CA GLU A 93 10.02 8.26 -14.11
C GLU A 93 10.51 8.57 -12.71
N LYS A 94 9.73 8.19 -11.69
CA LYS A 94 10.24 8.20 -10.35
C LYS A 94 11.38 7.21 -10.43
N SER A 95 12.61 7.72 -10.56
CA SER A 95 13.80 6.92 -10.34
C SER A 95 13.69 6.41 -8.92
N TYR A 96 13.22 5.17 -8.78
CA TYR A 96 13.23 4.52 -7.49
C TYR A 96 14.69 4.15 -7.22
N GLU A 97 15.21 4.69 -6.14
CA GLU A 97 16.53 4.31 -5.65
C GLU A 97 16.56 2.79 -5.40
N VAL A 98 17.70 2.19 -5.66
CA VAL A 98 17.94 0.80 -5.27
C VAL A 98 17.72 0.73 -3.76
N VAL A 99 16.87 -0.20 -3.33
CA VAL A 99 16.58 -0.36 -1.91
C VAL A 99 17.78 -1.00 -1.23
N GLU A 100 18.36 -0.28 -0.26
CA GLU A 100 19.45 -0.77 0.59
C GLU A 100 19.04 -0.69 2.05
N LEU A 101 19.55 -1.59 2.87
CA LEU A 101 19.36 -1.49 4.32
C LEU A 101 20.07 -0.24 4.86
N PRO A 102 19.53 0.39 5.91
CA PRO A 102 20.19 1.51 6.55
C PRO A 102 21.63 1.17 6.94
N LYS A 103 22.55 2.11 6.81
CA LYS A 103 23.96 1.92 7.23
C LYS A 103 24.09 1.56 8.71
N GLU A 104 23.14 2.04 9.51
CA GLU A 104 23.06 1.81 10.96
C GLU A 104 22.30 0.51 11.32
N PHE A 105 21.91 -0.29 10.32
CA PHE A 105 21.23 -1.56 10.54
C PHE A 105 22.14 -2.54 11.31
N LYS A 106 21.59 -3.09 12.39
CA LYS A 106 22.23 -4.10 13.23
C LYS A 106 21.35 -5.34 13.31
N THR A 107 21.95 -6.50 13.19
CA THR A 107 21.31 -7.78 13.49
C THR A 107 21.30 -8.03 14.99
N PHE A 108 20.44 -8.94 15.44
CA PHE A 108 20.46 -9.40 16.81
C PHE A 108 21.52 -10.49 16.97
N ASP A 109 22.54 -10.21 17.78
CA ASP A 109 23.54 -11.19 18.14
C ASP A 109 23.01 -12.25 19.11
N LYS A 110 23.78 -13.35 19.33
CA LYS A 110 23.42 -14.40 20.27
C LYS A 110 23.19 -13.84 21.67
N THR A 111 23.95 -12.82 22.06
CA THR A 111 23.84 -12.09 23.32
C THR A 111 23.33 -10.67 23.07
N ILE A 112 22.13 -10.37 23.60
CA ILE A 112 21.49 -9.06 23.46
C ILE A 112 21.97 -8.15 24.59
N LEU A 113 23.05 -7.40 24.38
CA LEU A 113 23.73 -6.64 25.42
C LEU A 113 23.32 -5.17 25.53
N GLY A 114 23.17 -4.48 24.41
CA GLY A 114 22.85 -3.05 24.37
C GLY A 114 21.42 -2.71 24.81
N LEU A 115 21.21 -1.52 25.38
CA LEU A 115 19.88 -1.06 25.79
C LEU A 115 18.87 -1.04 24.62
N GLY A 116 19.28 -0.47 23.48
CA GLY A 116 18.45 -0.42 22.27
C GLY A 116 18.11 -1.82 21.73
N ALA A 117 19.08 -2.75 21.72
CA ALA A 117 18.85 -4.15 21.35
C ALA A 117 17.82 -4.83 22.25
N ARG A 118 17.88 -4.59 23.58
CA ARG A 118 16.92 -5.16 24.55
C ARG A 118 15.52 -4.59 24.33
N GLN A 119 15.40 -3.28 24.12
CA GLN A 119 14.11 -2.64 23.84
C GLN A 119 13.51 -3.14 22.53
N ALA A 120 14.31 -3.21 21.48
CA ALA A 120 13.91 -3.75 20.19
C ALA A 120 13.45 -5.22 20.30
N PHE A 121 14.20 -6.05 21.01
CA PHE A 121 13.85 -7.45 21.22
C PHE A 121 12.57 -7.60 22.05
N ALA A 122 12.42 -6.85 23.15
CA ALA A 122 11.22 -6.84 23.97
C ALA A 122 9.99 -6.46 23.14
N TYR A 123 10.11 -5.43 22.29
CA TYR A 123 9.05 -5.02 21.37
C TYR A 123 8.64 -6.16 20.41
N LEU A 124 9.60 -6.85 19.81
CA LEU A 124 9.34 -7.99 18.92
C LEU A 124 8.65 -9.13 19.68
N THR A 125 9.11 -9.46 20.88
CA THR A 125 8.52 -10.50 21.73
C THR A 125 7.05 -10.18 22.09
N GLN A 126 6.77 -8.93 22.45
CA GLN A 126 5.38 -8.48 22.70
C GLN A 126 4.47 -8.64 21.49
N ARG A 127 5.02 -8.62 20.29
CA ARG A 127 4.33 -8.84 19.01
C ARG A 127 4.31 -10.31 18.57
N GLY A 128 4.70 -11.24 19.43
CA GLY A 128 4.72 -12.65 19.12
C GLY A 128 5.80 -13.08 18.13
N ILE A 129 6.80 -12.22 17.87
CA ILE A 129 7.93 -12.53 17.00
C ILE A 129 8.98 -13.29 17.81
N THR A 130 9.31 -14.49 17.37
CA THR A 130 10.28 -15.38 18.04
C THR A 130 11.71 -15.13 17.55
N ARG A 131 12.68 -15.74 18.23
CA ARG A 131 14.08 -15.73 17.76
C ARG A 131 14.25 -16.39 16.39
N ASP A 132 13.52 -17.45 16.12
CA ASP A 132 13.55 -18.14 14.82
C ASP A 132 13.01 -17.24 13.72
N ASP A 133 11.95 -16.44 13.99
CA ASP A 133 11.47 -15.45 13.04
C ASP A 133 12.51 -14.35 12.77
N ILE A 134 13.17 -13.87 13.81
CA ILE A 134 14.22 -12.85 13.69
C ILE A 134 15.32 -13.33 12.76
N ILE A 135 15.78 -14.57 12.95
CA ILE A 135 16.79 -15.20 12.10
C ILE A 135 16.27 -15.44 10.69
N LYS A 136 15.09 -16.07 10.59
CA LYS A 136 14.48 -16.43 9.30
C LYS A 136 14.29 -15.23 8.39
N TYR A 137 13.78 -14.11 8.93
CA TYR A 137 13.47 -12.92 8.15
C TYR A 137 14.57 -11.86 8.18
N ASN A 138 15.73 -12.17 8.78
CA ASN A 138 16.85 -11.25 8.97
C ASN A 138 16.40 -9.92 9.62
N ILE A 139 15.54 -10.02 10.64
CA ILE A 139 15.05 -8.84 11.36
C ILE A 139 16.17 -8.23 12.17
N GLY A 140 16.29 -6.91 12.10
CA GLY A 140 17.25 -6.16 12.87
C GLY A 140 16.68 -4.85 13.40
N TYR A 141 17.55 -3.95 13.80
CA TYR A 141 17.18 -2.67 14.39
C TYR A 141 18.20 -1.59 14.08
N CYS A 142 17.78 -0.32 14.26
CA CYS A 142 18.66 0.84 14.21
C CYS A 142 18.52 1.64 15.51
N GLU A 143 19.67 2.05 16.09
CA GLU A 143 19.73 2.90 17.29
C GLU A 143 19.95 4.38 16.96
N SER A 144 20.33 4.69 15.72
CA SER A 144 20.66 6.05 15.25
C SER A 144 20.21 6.27 13.83
N GLY A 145 20.45 7.46 13.28
CA GLY A 145 20.16 7.83 11.90
C GLY A 145 18.67 8.04 11.63
N LYS A 146 18.31 7.97 10.36
CA LYS A 146 16.93 8.19 9.85
C LYS A 146 15.91 7.23 10.48
N TYR A 147 16.33 6.03 10.83
CA TYR A 147 15.50 4.96 11.36
C TYR A 147 15.79 4.68 12.84
N ARG A 148 16.26 5.70 13.55
CA ARG A 148 16.58 5.60 14.99
C ARG A 148 15.43 4.97 15.78
N ASN A 149 15.79 4.14 16.77
CA ASN A 149 14.88 3.43 17.67
C ASN A 149 13.78 2.66 16.94
N SER A 150 14.16 1.97 15.86
CA SER A 150 13.22 1.24 15.04
C SER A 150 13.68 -0.19 14.73
N ILE A 151 12.71 -1.11 14.72
CA ILE A 151 12.86 -2.42 14.12
C ILE A 151 12.92 -2.25 12.60
N ILE A 152 13.80 -2.98 11.95
CA ILE A 152 13.89 -3.08 10.48
C ILE A 152 13.55 -4.52 10.10
N ILE A 153 12.53 -4.68 9.27
CA ILE A 153 12.14 -5.99 8.71
C ILE A 153 12.36 -5.95 7.21
N PRO A 154 13.41 -6.61 6.71
CA PRO A 154 13.69 -6.71 5.29
C PRO A 154 12.68 -7.58 4.56
N SER A 155 12.45 -7.28 3.29
CA SER A 155 11.72 -8.11 2.35
C SER A 155 12.62 -8.41 1.16
N TYR A 156 12.59 -9.64 0.69
CA TYR A 156 13.43 -10.11 -0.41
C TYR A 156 12.57 -10.66 -1.54
N ASP A 157 13.02 -10.45 -2.78
CA ASP A 157 12.42 -11.01 -3.98
C ASP A 157 12.68 -12.54 -4.09
N ALA A 158 12.11 -13.20 -5.09
CA ALA A 158 12.29 -14.63 -5.33
C ALA A 158 13.74 -15.06 -5.51
N ARG A 159 14.67 -14.14 -5.81
CA ARG A 159 16.12 -14.39 -5.99
C ARG A 159 16.92 -14.06 -4.74
N GLY A 160 16.28 -13.70 -3.62
CA GLY A 160 16.94 -13.33 -2.39
C GLY A 160 17.56 -11.91 -2.40
N ARG A 161 17.21 -11.05 -3.35
CA ARG A 161 17.66 -9.66 -3.38
C ARG A 161 16.70 -8.79 -2.58
N LEU A 162 17.25 -7.85 -1.80
CA LEU A 162 16.44 -6.90 -1.04
C LEU A 162 15.56 -6.09 -2.00
N ASN A 163 14.24 -6.18 -1.85
CA ASN A 163 13.28 -5.44 -2.66
C ASN A 163 12.55 -4.35 -1.86
N TYR A 164 12.52 -4.47 -0.53
CA TYR A 164 11.89 -3.52 0.37
C TYR A 164 12.33 -3.73 1.82
N PHE A 165 11.99 -2.82 2.70
CA PHE A 165 11.95 -3.04 4.14
C PHE A 165 10.91 -2.15 4.81
N ILE A 166 10.42 -2.56 5.97
CA ILE A 166 9.62 -1.74 6.87
C ILE A 166 10.46 -1.38 8.08
N SER A 167 10.42 -0.12 8.45
CA SER A 167 10.90 0.36 9.76
C SER A 167 9.70 0.63 10.66
N ARG A 168 9.73 0.07 11.86
CA ARG A 168 8.72 0.29 12.91
C ARG A 168 9.39 0.80 14.17
N SER A 169 9.01 1.99 14.62
CA SER A 169 9.51 2.52 15.89
C SER A 169 9.05 1.67 17.08
N PHE A 170 9.96 1.41 18.01
CA PHE A 170 9.68 0.78 19.30
C PHE A 170 9.57 1.79 20.45
N GLU A 171 9.57 3.08 20.15
CA GLU A 171 9.27 4.13 21.12
C GLU A 171 7.79 4.11 21.52
N LYS A 172 7.48 4.52 22.76
CA LYS A 172 6.11 4.54 23.27
C LYS A 172 5.22 5.54 22.52
N ASP A 173 5.76 6.71 22.19
CA ASP A 173 5.04 7.77 21.50
C ASP A 173 5.86 8.33 20.33
N PRO A 174 6.02 7.56 19.25
CA PRO A 174 6.79 8.00 18.11
C PRO A 174 5.97 8.98 17.29
N GLY A 175 6.56 10.07 16.87
CA GLY A 175 5.92 11.01 15.94
C GLY A 175 5.49 10.33 14.63
N ARG A 176 6.17 9.27 14.22
CA ARG A 176 5.84 8.41 13.08
C ARG A 176 6.08 6.94 13.43
N LYS A 177 5.00 6.16 13.44
CA LYS A 177 5.06 4.73 13.78
C LYS A 177 5.81 3.88 12.75
N TYR A 178 5.57 4.12 11.46
CA TYR A 178 6.17 3.38 10.35
C TYR A 178 6.94 4.31 9.42
N ASN A 179 8.06 3.84 8.92
CA ASN A 179 8.82 4.47 7.86
C ASN A 179 9.32 3.39 6.89
N ALA A 180 9.55 3.77 5.63
CA ALA A 180 9.98 2.82 4.60
C ALA A 180 10.67 3.57 3.45
N PRO A 181 11.50 2.89 2.66
CA PRO A 181 12.07 3.48 1.46
C PRO A 181 10.99 3.78 0.41
N SER A 182 11.28 4.72 -0.46
CA SER A 182 10.44 4.96 -1.63
C SER A 182 10.69 3.87 -2.67
N CYS A 183 9.64 3.18 -3.09
CA CYS A 183 9.72 2.17 -4.15
C CYS A 183 8.45 2.14 -5.00
N ASN A 184 8.52 1.45 -6.14
CA ASN A 184 7.34 1.17 -6.94
C ASN A 184 6.55 -0.01 -6.31
N LYS A 185 5.61 0.29 -5.44
CA LYS A 185 4.81 -0.74 -4.77
C LYS A 185 4.03 -1.65 -5.72
N ASN A 186 3.72 -1.21 -6.94
CA ASN A 186 3.02 -2.07 -7.92
C ASN A 186 3.89 -3.23 -8.42
N GLN A 187 5.21 -3.09 -8.32
CA GLN A 187 6.17 -4.14 -8.70
C GLN A 187 6.71 -4.92 -7.50
N LEU A 188 6.17 -4.67 -6.30
CA LEU A 188 6.63 -5.27 -5.07
C LEU A 188 5.78 -6.49 -4.70
N ILE A 189 6.44 -7.61 -4.43
CA ILE A 189 5.86 -8.76 -3.74
C ILE A 189 6.57 -8.89 -2.40
N GLY A 190 5.81 -8.71 -1.32
CA GLY A 190 6.36 -8.75 0.04
C GLY A 190 6.77 -10.16 0.45
N LEU A 191 7.95 -10.31 1.04
CA LEU A 191 8.50 -11.57 1.55
C LEU A 191 8.54 -12.71 0.51
N GLU A 192 8.62 -12.39 -0.79
CA GLU A 192 8.47 -13.36 -1.88
C GLU A 192 9.43 -14.54 -1.76
N TYR A 193 10.66 -14.32 -1.27
CA TYR A 193 11.67 -15.37 -1.04
C TYR A 193 11.16 -16.51 -0.15
N PHE A 194 10.23 -16.23 0.75
CA PHE A 194 9.70 -17.18 1.73
C PHE A 194 8.35 -17.79 1.30
N ILE A 195 7.82 -17.41 0.15
CA ILE A 195 6.50 -17.83 -0.30
C ILE A 195 6.59 -19.09 -1.18
N ASN A 196 5.82 -20.10 -0.80
CA ASN A 196 5.62 -21.28 -1.63
C ASN A 196 4.39 -21.08 -2.53
N TRP A 197 4.62 -20.90 -3.82
CA TRP A 197 3.58 -20.64 -4.82
C TRP A 197 2.83 -21.88 -5.29
N LYS A 198 2.96 -23.03 -4.60
CA LYS A 198 2.25 -24.28 -4.88
C LYS A 198 1.18 -24.64 -3.85
N VAL A 199 1.12 -23.88 -2.74
CA VAL A 199 0.19 -24.12 -1.63
C VAL A 199 -0.65 -22.88 -1.38
N PRO A 200 -1.76 -22.97 -0.61
CA PRO A 200 -2.60 -21.81 -0.27
C PRO A 200 -1.80 -20.62 0.25
N VAL A 201 -2.18 -19.41 -0.17
CA VAL A 201 -1.55 -18.16 0.19
C VAL A 201 -2.51 -17.29 1.00
N ILE A 202 -2.01 -16.62 2.03
CA ILE A 202 -2.75 -15.64 2.83
C ILE A 202 -2.25 -14.25 2.45
N LEU A 203 -3.15 -13.38 2.04
CA LEU A 203 -2.87 -11.97 1.80
C LEU A 203 -3.23 -11.19 3.06
N CYS A 204 -2.31 -10.44 3.63
CA CYS A 204 -2.52 -9.61 4.82
C CYS A 204 -1.98 -8.20 4.64
N GLU A 205 -2.41 -7.24 5.47
CA GLU A 205 -2.06 -5.84 5.27
C GLU A 205 -0.60 -5.55 5.59
N GLY A 206 -0.11 -6.05 6.72
CA GLY A 206 1.18 -5.73 7.29
C GLY A 206 2.18 -6.88 7.31
N ILE A 207 3.46 -6.51 7.42
CA ILE A 207 4.55 -7.50 7.51
C ILE A 207 4.54 -8.23 8.88
N PHE A 208 4.13 -7.54 9.94
CA PHE A 208 3.99 -8.16 11.26
C PHE A 208 2.91 -9.23 11.24
N ASP A 209 1.79 -8.97 10.55
CA ASP A 209 0.71 -9.93 10.38
C ASP A 209 1.18 -11.16 9.63
N ALA A 210 1.90 -10.95 8.51
CA ALA A 210 2.45 -12.05 7.72
C ALA A 210 3.38 -12.96 8.55
N ILE A 211 4.23 -12.37 9.39
CA ILE A 211 5.15 -13.13 10.24
C ILE A 211 4.39 -13.82 11.39
N ALA A 212 3.46 -13.13 12.04
CA ALA A 212 2.70 -13.67 13.16
C ALA A 212 1.80 -14.84 12.75
N LEU A 213 1.33 -14.87 11.50
CA LEU A 213 0.57 -16.00 10.95
C LEU A 213 1.38 -17.32 10.90
N LYS A 214 2.72 -17.28 10.92
CA LYS A 214 3.60 -18.46 10.82
C LYS A 214 3.26 -19.38 9.65
N ARG A 215 2.70 -18.84 8.57
CA ARG A 215 2.20 -19.57 7.42
C ARG A 215 2.69 -18.94 6.11
N ASN A 216 2.19 -19.42 4.99
CA ASN A 216 2.47 -18.92 3.65
C ASN A 216 1.71 -17.60 3.43
N ALA A 217 2.21 -16.50 4.01
CA ALA A 217 1.52 -15.20 4.05
C ALA A 217 2.32 -14.11 3.33
N VAL A 218 1.64 -13.34 2.50
CA VAL A 218 2.19 -12.22 1.72
C VAL A 218 1.68 -10.91 2.27
N PRO A 219 2.54 -10.02 2.79
CA PRO A 219 2.15 -8.67 3.20
C PRO A 219 1.97 -7.77 1.98
N LEU A 220 0.87 -7.03 1.95
CA LEU A 220 0.55 -6.07 0.88
C LEU A 220 1.22 -4.70 1.10
N PHE A 221 1.73 -4.42 2.29
CA PHE A 221 2.22 -3.10 2.72
C PHE A 221 1.19 -1.99 2.50
N GLY A 222 -0.06 -2.30 2.74
CA GLY A 222 -1.25 -1.48 2.56
C GLY A 222 -2.45 -2.31 2.11
N LYS A 223 -3.53 -1.65 1.68
CA LYS A 223 -4.81 -2.27 1.36
C LYS A 223 -4.95 -2.73 -0.10
N THR A 224 -3.92 -2.49 -0.91
CA THR A 224 -3.99 -2.73 -2.37
C THR A 224 -3.10 -3.90 -2.76
N ILE A 225 -3.66 -4.88 -3.48
CA ILE A 225 -2.85 -5.94 -4.08
C ILE A 225 -2.01 -5.33 -5.22
N PRO A 226 -0.65 -5.41 -5.13
CA PRO A 226 0.24 -4.95 -6.20
C PRO A 226 -0.01 -5.69 -7.51
N GLU A 227 0.20 -5.01 -8.62
CA GLU A 227 0.04 -5.61 -9.96
C GLU A 227 0.94 -6.84 -10.15
N ALA A 228 2.21 -6.75 -9.73
CA ALA A 228 3.13 -7.88 -9.77
C ALA A 228 2.63 -9.10 -8.98
N LEU A 229 2.03 -8.86 -7.80
CA LEU A 229 1.46 -9.95 -6.99
C LEU A 229 0.22 -10.57 -7.67
N MET A 230 -0.65 -9.74 -8.26
CA MET A 230 -1.81 -10.25 -9.00
C MET A 230 -1.36 -11.12 -10.18
N MET A 231 -0.38 -10.66 -10.96
CA MET A 231 0.20 -11.46 -12.07
C MET A 231 0.83 -12.75 -11.56
N LYS A 232 1.56 -12.70 -10.44
CA LYS A 232 2.17 -13.88 -9.83
C LYS A 232 1.12 -14.93 -9.40
N LEU A 233 0.01 -14.46 -8.79
CA LEU A 233 -1.10 -15.34 -8.42
C LEU A 233 -1.72 -16.02 -9.66
N VAL A 234 -1.88 -15.29 -10.76
CA VAL A 234 -2.38 -15.84 -12.03
C VAL A 234 -1.44 -16.91 -12.59
N GLN A 235 -0.13 -16.64 -12.60
CA GLN A 235 0.89 -17.49 -13.22
C GLN A 235 1.31 -18.69 -12.36
N SER A 236 0.98 -18.67 -11.06
CA SER A 236 1.38 -19.71 -10.11
C SER A 236 0.35 -20.84 -10.00
N ASP A 237 0.80 -21.97 -9.43
CA ASP A 237 -0.05 -23.12 -9.12
C ASP A 237 -0.96 -22.89 -7.90
N VAL A 238 -0.93 -21.72 -7.29
CA VAL A 238 -1.80 -21.36 -6.15
C VAL A 238 -3.25 -21.44 -6.60
N LYS A 239 -4.02 -22.36 -5.99
CA LYS A 239 -5.47 -22.48 -6.21
C LYS A 239 -6.25 -21.66 -5.19
N THR A 240 -5.81 -21.68 -3.95
CA THR A 240 -6.56 -21.12 -2.81
C THR A 240 -5.88 -19.86 -2.29
N VAL A 241 -6.66 -18.79 -2.16
CA VAL A 241 -6.22 -17.49 -1.63
C VAL A 241 -7.11 -17.08 -0.46
N TYR A 242 -6.50 -16.86 0.69
CA TYR A 242 -7.15 -16.27 1.85
C TYR A 242 -6.88 -14.76 1.86
N ILE A 243 -7.91 -13.96 2.08
CA ILE A 243 -7.79 -12.50 2.24
C ILE A 243 -8.04 -12.17 3.70
N SER A 244 -7.03 -11.65 4.39
CA SER A 244 -7.06 -11.25 5.79
C SER A 244 -6.62 -9.79 5.89
N LEU A 245 -7.52 -8.87 5.55
CA LEU A 245 -7.32 -7.43 5.64
C LEU A 245 -8.13 -6.87 6.81
N ASP A 246 -7.73 -5.69 7.28
CA ASP A 246 -8.42 -4.98 8.35
C ASP A 246 -9.86 -4.66 7.96
N ARG A 247 -10.72 -4.52 8.96
CA ARG A 247 -12.16 -4.30 8.77
C ARG A 247 -12.48 -3.08 7.91
N ASP A 248 -11.67 -2.03 8.02
CA ASP A 248 -11.82 -0.79 7.24
C ASP A 248 -11.40 -0.96 5.77
N ALA A 249 -10.80 -2.10 5.39
CA ALA A 249 -10.44 -2.48 4.02
C ALA A 249 -11.41 -3.52 3.41
N LEU A 250 -12.57 -3.79 4.04
CA LEU A 250 -13.50 -4.83 3.58
C LEU A 250 -13.96 -4.61 2.14
N LYS A 251 -14.22 -3.38 1.74
CA LYS A 251 -14.63 -3.05 0.36
C LYS A 251 -13.55 -3.41 -0.66
N GLU A 252 -12.31 -3.10 -0.36
CA GLU A 252 -11.14 -3.46 -1.16
C GLU A 252 -10.96 -4.98 -1.19
N ALA A 253 -11.10 -5.65 -0.05
CA ALA A 253 -11.02 -7.10 0.06
C ALA A 253 -12.06 -7.81 -0.82
N LEU A 254 -13.32 -7.36 -0.82
CA LEU A 254 -14.39 -7.92 -1.65
C LEU A 254 -14.15 -7.66 -3.15
N ARG A 255 -13.61 -6.50 -3.51
CA ARG A 255 -13.23 -6.20 -4.89
C ARG A 255 -12.15 -7.16 -5.38
N TYR A 256 -11.12 -7.41 -4.57
CA TYR A 256 -10.04 -8.35 -4.91
C TYR A 256 -10.53 -9.79 -4.89
N ALA A 257 -11.41 -10.16 -3.96
CA ALA A 257 -12.04 -11.46 -3.94
C ALA A 257 -12.75 -11.76 -5.27
N ARG A 258 -13.52 -10.79 -5.79
CA ARG A 258 -14.18 -10.93 -7.08
C ARG A 258 -13.17 -11.12 -8.22
N GLN A 259 -12.11 -10.30 -8.28
CA GLN A 259 -11.07 -10.44 -9.31
C GLN A 259 -10.39 -11.81 -9.27
N LEU A 260 -10.11 -12.34 -8.08
CA LEU A 260 -9.49 -13.65 -7.91
C LEU A 260 -10.44 -14.78 -8.29
N LEU A 261 -11.75 -14.66 -7.99
CA LEU A 261 -12.77 -15.60 -8.46
C LEU A 261 -12.89 -15.58 -10.00
N ASP A 262 -12.86 -14.40 -10.63
CA ASP A 262 -12.87 -14.25 -12.10
C ASP A 262 -11.64 -14.94 -12.73
N LEU A 263 -10.54 -15.07 -11.99
CA LEU A 263 -9.32 -15.78 -12.38
C LEU A 263 -9.34 -17.28 -12.01
N GLY A 264 -10.47 -17.82 -11.55
CA GLY A 264 -10.65 -19.22 -11.21
C GLY A 264 -9.96 -19.66 -9.91
N LYS A 265 -9.68 -18.74 -8.99
CA LYS A 265 -9.11 -19.06 -7.67
C LYS A 265 -10.22 -19.34 -6.66
N ASP A 266 -9.96 -20.26 -5.73
CA ASP A 266 -10.79 -20.45 -4.54
C ASP A 266 -10.46 -19.36 -3.52
N VAL A 267 -11.42 -18.52 -3.21
CA VAL A 267 -11.18 -17.34 -2.35
C VAL A 267 -11.90 -17.48 -1.02
N TYR A 268 -11.19 -17.18 0.05
CA TYR A 268 -11.70 -17.17 1.41
C TYR A 268 -11.46 -15.80 2.04
N LEU A 269 -12.46 -15.26 2.73
CA LEU A 269 -12.34 -14.03 3.49
C LEU A 269 -12.23 -14.35 4.97
N ILE A 270 -11.20 -13.84 5.63
CA ILE A 270 -11.05 -13.92 7.07
C ILE A 270 -11.49 -12.58 7.64
N GLU A 271 -12.61 -12.59 8.34
CA GLU A 271 -13.13 -11.41 9.02
C GLU A 271 -12.53 -11.32 10.42
N LEU A 272 -11.79 -10.23 10.64
CA LEU A 272 -11.14 -9.97 11.92
C LEU A 272 -12.07 -9.12 12.79
N GLU A 273 -12.43 -9.61 13.99
CA GLU A 273 -13.27 -8.88 14.93
C GLU A 273 -12.45 -7.84 15.72
N GLY A 274 -12.04 -6.76 15.02
CA GLY A 274 -11.47 -5.56 15.64
C GLY A 274 -10.02 -5.66 16.13
N LYS A 275 -9.29 -6.71 15.76
CA LYS A 275 -7.87 -6.90 16.09
C LYS A 275 -7.10 -7.32 14.85
N ASP A 276 -5.85 -6.86 14.74
CA ASP A 276 -4.94 -7.27 13.68
C ASP A 276 -4.54 -8.75 13.86
N PRO A 277 -4.15 -9.48 12.77
CA PRO A 277 -3.66 -10.86 12.86
C PRO A 277 -2.54 -11.04 13.89
N SER A 278 -1.66 -10.05 14.04
CA SER A 278 -0.58 -10.06 15.03
C SER A 278 -1.08 -9.98 16.49
N ASP A 279 -2.24 -9.37 16.74
CA ASP A 279 -2.86 -9.27 18.07
C ASP A 279 -3.71 -10.49 18.42
N ILE A 280 -4.25 -11.17 17.39
CA ILE A 280 -5.07 -12.39 17.55
C ILE A 280 -4.19 -13.58 17.92
N GLY A 281 -2.98 -13.64 17.41
CA GLY A 281 -2.03 -14.73 17.63
C GLY A 281 -2.28 -15.97 16.77
N PHE A 282 -1.24 -16.81 16.69
CA PHE A 282 -1.19 -17.95 15.76
C PHE A 282 -2.34 -18.97 15.95
N GLU A 283 -2.65 -19.37 17.17
CA GLU A 283 -3.67 -20.41 17.44
C GLU A 283 -5.07 -19.97 17.04
N ASN A 284 -5.44 -18.75 17.43
CA ASN A 284 -6.74 -18.18 17.08
C ASN A 284 -6.85 -17.92 15.57
N MET A 285 -5.80 -17.43 14.93
CA MET A 285 -5.75 -17.27 13.47
C MET A 285 -5.87 -18.62 12.75
N THR A 286 -5.26 -19.68 13.28
CA THR A 286 -5.43 -21.05 12.76
C THR A 286 -6.89 -21.47 12.80
N THR A 287 -7.57 -21.23 13.91
CA THR A 287 -8.99 -21.52 14.07
C THR A 287 -9.86 -20.73 13.07
N LEU A 288 -9.56 -19.44 12.85
CA LEU A 288 -10.26 -18.61 11.88
C LEU A 288 -10.05 -19.10 10.44
N LEU A 289 -8.84 -19.51 10.08
CA LEU A 289 -8.53 -20.08 8.77
C LEU A 289 -9.34 -21.37 8.51
N HIS A 290 -9.45 -22.27 9.51
CA HIS A 290 -10.23 -23.50 9.39
C HIS A 290 -11.75 -23.25 9.31
N LYS A 291 -12.24 -22.18 9.94
CA LYS A 291 -13.66 -21.80 9.92
C LYS A 291 -14.04 -20.93 8.73
N ALA A 292 -13.05 -20.38 8.00
CA ALA A 292 -13.31 -19.52 6.86
C ALA A 292 -14.13 -20.26 5.80
N LYS A 293 -15.15 -19.57 5.27
CA LYS A 293 -15.98 -20.10 4.20
C LYS A 293 -15.49 -19.60 2.86
N GLN A 294 -15.52 -20.47 1.86
CA GLN A 294 -15.23 -20.08 0.48
C GLN A 294 -16.29 -19.06 0.04
N LEU A 295 -15.82 -17.96 -0.54
CA LEU A 295 -16.70 -16.94 -1.09
C LEU A 295 -17.25 -17.35 -2.44
N SER A 296 -18.54 -17.08 -2.65
CA SER A 296 -19.17 -17.08 -3.96
C SER A 296 -19.45 -15.63 -4.42
N TYR A 297 -19.77 -15.45 -5.70
CA TYR A 297 -20.23 -14.16 -6.21
C TYR A 297 -21.45 -13.64 -5.46
N LYS A 298 -22.36 -14.53 -5.06
CA LYS A 298 -23.55 -14.20 -4.27
C LYS A 298 -23.17 -13.63 -2.91
N ASP A 299 -22.18 -14.24 -2.24
CA ASP A 299 -21.72 -13.76 -0.93
C ASP A 299 -21.09 -12.38 -1.03
N ILE A 300 -20.28 -12.13 -2.08
CA ILE A 300 -19.68 -10.82 -2.34
C ILE A 300 -20.76 -9.76 -2.57
N MET A 301 -21.75 -10.04 -3.41
CA MET A 301 -22.85 -9.11 -3.68
C MET A 301 -23.67 -8.82 -2.43
N SER A 302 -24.02 -9.85 -1.66
CA SER A 302 -24.73 -9.70 -0.39
C SER A 302 -23.98 -8.80 0.60
N LYS A 303 -22.65 -9.02 0.75
CA LYS A 303 -21.83 -8.19 1.64
C LYS A 303 -21.74 -6.75 1.17
N LEU A 304 -21.61 -6.50 -0.15
CA LEU A 304 -21.56 -5.14 -0.71
C LEU A 304 -22.89 -4.38 -0.57
N MET A 305 -24.02 -5.08 -0.59
CA MET A 305 -25.35 -4.48 -0.39
C MET A 305 -25.62 -4.12 1.07
N ASN A 306 -24.95 -4.78 2.01
CA ASN A 306 -25.11 -4.57 3.46
C ASN A 306 -24.06 -3.59 4.05
N MET A 307 -23.24 -2.96 3.22
CA MET A 307 -22.25 -1.93 3.60
C MET A 307 -22.79 -0.51 3.38
#